data_37e783e505098b5d560f004c96dac56c
#
_entry.id   37e783e505098b5d560f004c96dac56c
#
_cell.length_a   1.000
_cell.length_b   1.000
_cell.length_c   1.000
_cell.angle_alpha   90.00
_cell.angle_beta   90.00
_cell.angle_gamma   90.00
#
_symmetry.space_group_name_H-M   'P 1'
#
loop_
_entity.id
_entity.type
_entity.pdbx_description
1 polymer ?
#
loop_
_entity_poly.entity_id
_entity_poly.type
_entity_poly.pdbx_seq_one_letter_code
_entity_poly.pdbx_strand_id
1 'polypeptide(L)'
;MYNVELKPDEVSLGEEMEVLVIKGKGDSIISRMRDGRVILFNRENPIFSELRPGVMVKCRASFIAQNYIIVDPISPPETGSEAIKLGLRMVSESDNWEMAVLSQAILFIIEQFEGLS
;
A
#
# COMPACT_ATOMS: atom_id res chain seq x y z
N MET A 1 26.33 -15.79 -4.87
CA MET A 1 25.75 -15.32 -4.84
C MET A 1 25.13 -14.90 -4.51
N TYR A 2 24.91 -14.70 -4.43
CA TYR A 2 24.24 -14.07 -4.14
C TYR A 2 23.21 -13.96 -4.41
N ASN A 3 23.08 -14.18 -4.22
CA ASN A 3 21.92 -14.23 -4.53
C ASN A 3 21.33 -13.04 -4.57
N VAL A 4 20.87 -12.84 -5.42
CA VAL A 4 20.10 -11.75 -5.34
C VAL A 4 18.84 -12.14 -4.78
N GLU A 5 18.67 -11.80 -3.56
CA GLU A 5 17.41 -11.98 -3.07
C GLU A 5 16.52 -11.02 -3.66
N LEU A 6 15.32 -11.41 -4.03
CA LEU A 6 14.28 -10.49 -4.43
C LEU A 6 13.97 -9.60 -3.26
N LYS A 7 13.98 -8.31 -3.48
CA LYS A 7 13.58 -7.38 -2.46
C LYS A 7 12.10 -7.52 -2.20
N PRO A 8 11.64 -7.35 -0.97
CA PRO A 8 10.22 -7.50 -0.66
C PRO A 8 9.31 -6.61 -1.47
N ASP A 9 9.80 -5.45 -1.93
CA ASP A 9 8.99 -4.52 -2.71
C ASP A 9 9.33 -4.54 -4.18
N GLU A 10 10.01 -5.55 -4.66
CA GLU A 10 10.28 -5.64 -6.09
C GLU A 10 9.01 -5.98 -6.84
N VAL A 11 8.77 -5.29 -7.95
CA VAL A 11 7.53 -5.39 -8.70
C VAL A 11 7.84 -5.59 -10.18
N SER A 12 7.08 -6.47 -10.82
CA SER A 12 7.18 -6.71 -12.26
C SER A 12 5.95 -6.15 -12.96
N LEU A 13 6.10 -5.83 -14.24
CA LEU A 13 4.94 -5.39 -15.04
C LEU A 13 3.85 -6.46 -15.00
N GLY A 14 2.62 -6.02 -14.83
CA GLY A 14 1.47 -6.91 -14.78
C GLY A 14 1.23 -7.55 -13.44
N GLU A 15 2.13 -7.36 -12.50
CA GLU A 15 1.97 -7.93 -11.16
C GLU A 15 0.84 -7.25 -10.42
N GLU A 16 0.05 -8.02 -9.67
CA GLU A 16 -1.03 -7.48 -8.86
C GLU A 16 -0.53 -7.23 -7.45
N MET A 17 -1.02 -6.16 -6.85
CA MET A 17 -0.65 -5.82 -5.49
C MET A 17 -1.79 -5.06 -4.83
N GLU A 18 -1.88 -5.16 -3.52
CA GLU A 18 -2.83 -4.37 -2.75
C GLU A 18 -2.10 -3.24 -2.09
N VAL A 19 -2.64 -2.03 -2.23
CA VAL A 19 -1.97 -0.84 -1.69
C VAL A 19 -2.96 0.01 -0.93
N LEU A 20 -2.43 0.76 0.03
CA LEU A 20 -3.22 1.73 0.79
C LEU A 20 -3.10 3.08 0.10
N VAL A 21 -4.24 3.69 -0.22
CA VAL A 21 -4.25 5.02 -0.80
C VAL A 21 -3.94 6.03 0.30
N ILE A 22 -2.98 6.91 0.04
CA ILE A 22 -2.62 7.96 0.98
C ILE A 22 -2.63 9.30 0.27
N LYS A 23 -2.63 10.36 1.06
CA LYS A 23 -2.61 11.70 0.53
C LYS A 23 -1.19 12.08 0.10
N GLY A 24 -1.07 12.60 -1.11
CA GLY A 24 0.19 13.15 -1.60
C GLY A 24 0.22 14.65 -1.43
N LYS A 25 1.07 15.31 -2.20
CA LYS A 25 1.14 16.77 -2.18
C LYS A 25 -0.11 17.36 -2.80
N GLY A 26 -0.55 18.46 -2.25
CA GLY A 26 -1.78 19.11 -2.71
C GLY A 26 -2.95 18.18 -2.49
N ASP A 27 -3.76 18.02 -3.51
CA ASP A 27 -4.93 17.15 -3.43
C ASP A 27 -4.69 15.81 -4.12
N SER A 28 -3.43 15.48 -4.42
CA SER A 28 -3.14 14.22 -5.10
C SER A 28 -3.32 13.04 -4.17
N ILE A 29 -3.64 11.89 -4.76
CA ILE A 29 -3.68 10.63 -4.05
C ILE A 29 -2.62 9.73 -4.63
N ILE A 30 -1.91 9.04 -3.76
CA ILE A 30 -0.79 8.19 -4.14
C ILE A 30 -0.76 6.99 -3.20
N SER A 31 0.21 6.12 -3.42
CA SER A 31 0.65 5.17 -2.40
C SER A 31 2.17 5.15 -2.43
N ARG A 32 2.79 4.27 -1.65
CA ARG A 32 4.24 4.19 -1.61
C ARG A 32 4.69 2.76 -1.43
N MET A 33 5.79 2.43 -2.08
CA MET A 33 6.50 1.19 -1.83
C MET A 33 7.36 1.34 -0.59
N ARG A 34 7.78 0.23 -0.01
CA ARG A 34 8.66 0.29 1.16
C ARG A 34 10.00 0.91 0.84
N ASP A 35 10.45 0.80 -0.41
CA ASP A 35 11.73 1.40 -0.81
C ASP A 35 11.62 2.88 -1.12
N GLY A 36 10.45 3.48 -0.93
CA GLY A 36 10.26 4.91 -1.10
C GLY A 36 9.71 5.33 -2.45
N ARG A 37 9.63 4.42 -3.41
CA ARG A 37 9.06 4.77 -4.70
C ARG A 37 7.59 5.13 -4.54
N VAL A 38 7.17 6.12 -5.32
CA VAL A 38 5.78 6.58 -5.29
C VAL A 38 4.94 5.69 -6.20
N ILE A 39 3.76 5.33 -5.76
CA ILE A 39 2.79 4.63 -6.59
C ILE A 39 1.76 5.64 -7.06
N LEU A 40 1.63 5.77 -8.38
CA LEU A 40 0.67 6.68 -9.00
C LEU A 40 -0.46 5.83 -9.60
N PHE A 41 -1.68 6.31 -9.44
CA PHE A 41 -2.84 5.61 -9.98
C PHE A 41 -3.23 6.18 -11.33
N ASN A 42 -3.54 5.31 -12.28
CA ASN A 42 -3.96 5.74 -13.62
C ASN A 42 -5.27 6.49 -13.51
N ARG A 43 -5.24 7.79 -13.86
CA ARG A 43 -6.40 8.67 -13.72
C ARG A 43 -7.52 8.36 -14.70
N GLU A 44 -7.22 7.65 -15.78
CA GLU A 44 -8.22 7.30 -16.78
C GLU A 44 -8.98 6.04 -16.41
N ASN A 45 -8.53 5.34 -15.39
CA ASN A 45 -9.22 4.15 -14.93
C ASN A 45 -10.51 4.56 -14.22
N PRO A 46 -11.67 3.93 -14.54
CA PRO A 46 -12.93 4.33 -13.91
C PRO A 46 -12.94 4.24 -12.39
N ILE A 47 -12.15 3.32 -11.82
CA ILE A 47 -12.10 3.15 -10.37
C ILE A 47 -11.39 4.32 -9.71
N PHE A 48 -10.60 5.10 -10.48
CA PHE A 48 -9.86 6.21 -9.90
C PHE A 48 -10.77 7.17 -9.13
N SER A 49 -11.99 7.40 -9.62
CA SER A 49 -12.90 8.33 -8.98
C SER A 49 -13.39 7.86 -7.61
N GLU A 50 -13.18 6.58 -7.30
CA GLU A 50 -13.58 6.05 -5.99
C GLU A 50 -12.42 6.03 -4.99
N LEU A 51 -11.23 6.40 -5.43
CA LEU A 51 -10.06 6.35 -4.55
C LEU A 51 -10.00 7.58 -3.67
N ARG A 52 -9.70 7.36 -2.41
CA ARG A 52 -9.49 8.44 -1.44
C ARG A 52 -8.54 7.94 -0.37
N PRO A 53 -7.85 8.83 0.34
CA PRO A 53 -6.94 8.38 1.39
C PRO A 53 -7.66 7.49 2.40
N GLY A 54 -7.00 6.39 2.77
CA GLY A 54 -7.52 5.48 3.77
C GLY A 54 -8.20 4.24 3.21
N VAL A 55 -8.37 4.15 1.88
CA VAL A 55 -8.95 2.92 1.31
C VAL A 55 -7.83 2.03 0.80
N MET A 56 -8.13 0.74 0.75
CA MET A 56 -7.22 -0.26 0.21
C MET A 56 -7.72 -0.66 -1.16
N VAL A 57 -6.82 -0.77 -2.13
CA VAL A 57 -7.24 -1.11 -3.48
C VAL A 57 -6.27 -2.10 -4.10
N LYS A 58 -6.83 -3.08 -4.82
CA LYS A 58 -6.03 -4.03 -5.58
C LYS A 58 -5.71 -3.41 -6.93
N CYS A 59 -4.45 -3.48 -7.34
CA CYS A 59 -3.96 -2.84 -8.54
C CYS A 59 -3.06 -3.76 -9.32
N ARG A 60 -2.84 -3.40 -10.59
CA ARG A 60 -1.89 -4.11 -11.45
C ARG A 60 -0.87 -3.10 -11.94
N ALA A 61 0.42 -3.45 -11.84
CA ALA A 61 1.49 -2.56 -12.28
C ALA A 61 1.48 -2.45 -13.79
N SER A 62 1.35 -1.21 -14.30
CA SER A 62 1.29 -0.97 -15.73
C SER A 62 2.52 -0.25 -16.27
N PHE A 63 3.30 0.39 -15.40
CA PHE A 63 4.52 1.06 -15.82
C PHE A 63 5.44 1.16 -14.62
N ILE A 64 6.71 0.81 -14.82
CA ILE A 64 7.69 0.82 -13.73
C ILE A 64 8.86 1.71 -14.13
N ALA A 65 9.10 2.75 -13.33
CA ALA A 65 10.23 3.63 -13.49
C ALA A 65 11.13 3.53 -12.28
N GLN A 66 12.23 4.24 -12.31
CA GLN A 66 13.19 4.16 -11.21
C GLN A 66 12.63 4.72 -9.91
N ASN A 67 11.87 5.80 -9.99
CA ASN A 67 11.40 6.51 -8.81
C ASN A 67 9.91 6.39 -8.56
N TYR A 68 9.17 5.79 -9.48
CA TYR A 68 7.73 5.66 -9.31
C TYR A 68 7.20 4.49 -10.13
N ILE A 69 5.98 4.09 -9.80
CA ILE A 69 5.27 3.02 -10.50
C ILE A 69 3.87 3.54 -10.79
N ILE A 70 3.36 3.26 -11.99
CA ILE A 70 1.97 3.56 -12.31
C ILE A 70 1.19 2.27 -12.24
N VAL A 71 0.05 2.30 -11.56
CA VAL A 71 -0.77 1.11 -11.38
C VAL A 71 -2.20 1.38 -11.84
N ASP A 72 -2.87 0.32 -12.25
CA ASP A 72 -4.28 0.36 -12.60
C ASP A 72 -5.08 -0.36 -11.52
N PRO A 73 -6.01 0.34 -10.86
CA PRO A 73 -6.94 -0.35 -9.97
C PRO A 73 -7.74 -1.39 -10.74
N ILE A 74 -7.89 -2.58 -10.17
CA ILE A 74 -8.59 -3.68 -10.85
C ILE A 74 -9.80 -4.18 -10.09
N SER A 75 -10.07 -3.62 -8.93
CA SER A 75 -11.30 -3.93 -8.19
C SER A 75 -11.69 -2.72 -7.37
N PRO A 76 -12.96 -2.61 -6.96
CA PRO A 76 -13.39 -1.49 -6.13
C PRO A 76 -12.59 -1.44 -4.83
N PRO A 77 -12.34 -0.23 -4.30
CA PRO A 77 -11.55 -0.11 -3.07
C PRO A 77 -12.29 -0.66 -1.85
N GLU A 78 -11.50 -1.13 -0.90
CA GLU A 78 -12.02 -1.64 0.37
C GLU A 78 -11.72 -0.64 1.47
N THR A 79 -12.61 -0.59 2.46
CA THR A 79 -12.46 0.30 3.60
C THR A 79 -12.55 -0.53 4.87
N GLY A 80 -12.44 0.15 6.02
CA GLY A 80 -12.63 -0.51 7.30
C GLY A 80 -11.35 -1.12 7.83
N SER A 81 -11.51 -2.18 8.60
CA SER A 81 -10.37 -2.73 9.35
C SER A 81 -9.28 -3.31 8.46
N GLU A 82 -9.64 -3.81 7.28
CA GLU A 82 -8.61 -4.35 6.39
C GLU A 82 -7.68 -3.25 5.87
N ALA A 83 -8.24 -2.09 5.53
CA ALA A 83 -7.42 -0.97 5.09
C ALA A 83 -6.52 -0.47 6.22
N ILE A 84 -7.07 -0.40 7.44
CA ILE A 84 -6.29 0.03 8.60
C ILE A 84 -5.15 -0.94 8.86
N LYS A 85 -5.44 -2.24 8.80
CA LYS A 85 -4.39 -3.26 9.05
C LYS A 85 -3.29 -3.19 8.00
N LEU A 86 -3.65 -2.98 6.74
CA LEU A 86 -2.62 -2.84 5.70
C LEU A 86 -1.72 -1.64 5.98
N GLY A 87 -2.31 -0.51 6.32
CA GLY A 87 -1.53 0.68 6.63
C GLY A 87 -0.60 0.46 7.81
N LEU A 88 -1.08 -0.20 8.85
CA LEU A 88 -0.27 -0.49 10.02
C LEU A 88 0.87 -1.43 9.69
N ARG A 89 0.63 -2.43 8.83
CA ARG A 89 1.71 -3.33 8.41
C ARG A 89 2.78 -2.58 7.64
N MET A 90 2.37 -1.66 6.78
CA MET A 90 3.34 -0.86 6.03
C MET A 90 4.22 -0.03 6.97
N VAL A 91 3.63 0.59 7.98
CA VAL A 91 4.39 1.37 8.95
C VAL A 91 5.26 0.47 9.82
N SER A 92 4.79 -0.73 10.16
CA SER A 92 5.55 -1.64 11.01
C SER A 92 6.82 -2.14 10.34
N GLU A 93 6.91 -2.01 9.02
CA GLU A 93 8.08 -2.41 8.27
C GLU A 93 8.97 -1.23 7.92
N SER A 94 8.66 -0.05 8.46
CA SER A 94 9.44 1.16 8.17
C SER A 94 10.72 1.18 8.99
N ASP A 95 11.63 2.07 8.60
CA ASP A 95 12.89 2.24 9.32
C ASP A 95 12.74 3.02 10.61
N ASN A 96 11.57 3.63 10.83
CA ASN A 96 11.31 4.36 12.06
C ASN A 96 10.86 3.36 13.13
N TRP A 97 11.79 2.95 14.00
CA TRP A 97 11.50 1.85 14.92
C TRP A 97 10.40 2.19 15.93
N GLU A 98 10.28 3.46 16.33
CA GLU A 98 9.23 3.84 17.26
C GLU A 98 7.84 3.67 16.64
N MET A 99 7.70 4.12 15.40
CA MET A 99 6.44 3.96 14.69
C MET A 99 6.16 2.49 14.39
N ALA A 100 7.22 1.73 14.09
CA ALA A 100 7.07 0.31 13.82
C ALA A 100 6.56 -0.42 15.06
N VAL A 101 7.10 -0.10 16.24
CA VAL A 101 6.67 -0.73 17.48
C VAL A 101 5.22 -0.38 17.79
N LEU A 102 4.86 0.91 17.66
CA LEU A 102 3.49 1.34 17.89
C LEU A 102 2.52 0.65 16.94
N SER A 103 2.90 0.54 15.67
CA SER A 103 2.03 -0.10 14.67
C SER A 103 1.83 -1.57 14.99
N GLN A 104 2.87 -2.25 15.43
CA GLN A 104 2.77 -3.66 15.81
C GLN A 104 1.88 -3.83 17.04
N ALA A 105 1.98 -2.91 18.00
CA ALA A 105 1.13 -2.97 19.19
C ALA A 105 -0.34 -2.78 18.81
N ILE A 106 -0.63 -1.83 17.92
CA ILE A 106 -2.00 -1.59 17.48
C ILE A 106 -2.53 -2.79 16.72
N LEU A 107 -1.71 -3.37 15.82
CA LEU A 107 -2.11 -4.58 15.11
C LEU A 107 -2.46 -5.70 16.07
N PHE A 108 -1.65 -5.88 17.10
CA PHE A 108 -1.91 -6.89 18.11
C PHE A 108 -3.26 -6.68 18.78
N ILE A 109 -3.56 -5.42 19.14
CA ILE A 109 -4.83 -5.09 19.80
C ILE A 109 -6.00 -5.39 18.87
N ILE A 110 -5.87 -4.99 17.59
CA ILE A 110 -6.93 -5.23 16.62
C ILE A 110 -7.21 -6.71 16.47
N GLU A 111 -6.15 -7.52 16.38
CA GLU A 111 -6.29 -8.96 16.22
C GLU A 111 -6.93 -9.59 17.45
N GLN A 112 -6.63 -9.08 18.64
CA GLN A 112 -7.27 -9.57 19.85
C GLN A 112 -8.77 -9.29 19.83
N PHE A 113 -9.16 -8.08 19.43
CA PHE A 113 -10.57 -7.76 19.32
C PHE A 113 -11.27 -8.61 18.28
N GLU A 114 -10.64 -8.85 17.16
CA GLU A 114 -11.24 -9.68 16.13
C GLU A 114 -11.40 -11.12 16.59
N GLY A 115 -10.48 -11.59 17.41
CA GLY A 115 -10.57 -12.93 17.95
C GLY A 115 -11.68 -13.12 18.98
N LEU A 116 -12.23 -12.02 19.49
CA LEU A 116 -13.34 -12.09 20.43
C LEU A 116 -14.70 -12.13 19.77
N SER A 117 -14.76 -11.91 18.46
CA SER A 117 -16.03 -11.85 17.74
C SER A 117 -16.56 -13.22 17.37
#